data_15fd7f9be756c6949632bc1a276ac0f7
#
_entry.id   15fd7f9be756c6949632bc1a276ac0f7
#
_cell.length_a   1.000
_cell.length_b   1.000
_cell.length_c   1.000
_cell.angle_alpha   90.00
_cell.angle_beta   90.00
_cell.angle_gamma   90.00
#
_symmetry.space_group_name_H-M   'P 1'
#
loop_
_entity.id
_entity.type
_entity.pdbx_description
1 polymer ?
#
loop_
_entity_poly.entity_id
_entity_poly.type
_entity_poly.pdbx_seq_one_letter_code
_entity_poly.pdbx_strand_id
1 'polypeptide(L)'
;MPRPLALSIPQRIPALLGPNGLGESILRWSLSHGVRIVIIVATTYVLSRAARRLVSRLEQRLRTEDAEAGRSPQRSKTFAEVSRSVVMMAAWVIASLLVLGELGLDLTPLIASASVVGVALGFGAQSLVRDFLTGFFVLLEDQYAIGDVVEIGQVTGTVERFTLRMTSLRSEDGTLHNIANGTIQRVSNSSAGWARALVDVGVALEADLRQVWEAFTTAGEALLADQDVGGMVLEPPDILGPQVMSESQVIVRVAIKTQPGRRATVARAYRHEVKGVLEESQIPISSPSSMMIVEPDGKVLSMSAPAGDGSGSGQRTVSSGSAGSAAGSEPDADDGPHFLSH
;
A
#
# COMPACT_ATOMS: atom_id res chain seq x y z
N MET A 1 50.38 67.16 -33.26
CA MET A 1 49.26 67.20 -34.22
C MET A 1 48.38 65.90 -34.06
N PRO A 2 47.26 65.96 -33.44
CA PRO A 2 46.39 64.83 -33.31
C PRO A 2 45.52 64.65 -34.56
N ARG A 3 45.45 63.43 -35.08
CA ARG A 3 44.56 63.02 -36.17
C ARG A 3 43.08 63.04 -35.73
N PRO A 4 42.12 63.50 -36.53
CA PRO A 4 40.71 63.41 -36.18
C PRO A 4 40.23 62.00 -36.39
N LEU A 5 39.53 61.48 -35.36
CA LEU A 5 38.73 60.23 -35.39
C LEU A 5 37.54 60.50 -36.34
N ALA A 6 37.60 59.95 -37.53
CA ALA A 6 36.47 59.87 -38.43
C ALA A 6 35.50 58.79 -37.91
N LEU A 7 34.40 59.20 -37.30
CA LEU A 7 33.24 58.36 -37.02
C LEU A 7 32.65 57.95 -38.36
N SER A 8 32.92 56.69 -38.80
CA SER A 8 32.21 56.07 -39.91
C SER A 8 30.82 55.69 -39.47
N ILE A 9 29.86 56.57 -39.77
CA ILE A 9 28.41 56.25 -39.64
C ILE A 9 28.12 55.17 -40.70
N PRO A 10 27.56 54.03 -40.36
CA PRO A 10 27.21 53.01 -41.33
C PRO A 10 26.07 53.52 -42.25
N GLN A 11 26.41 53.70 -43.52
CA GLN A 11 25.49 54.10 -44.58
C GLN A 11 24.46 53.00 -44.95
N ARG A 12 23.73 52.42 -43.98
CA ARG A 12 22.67 51.45 -44.24
C ARG A 12 21.27 51.95 -43.93
N ILE A 13 21.06 53.24 -43.69
CA ILE A 13 19.77 53.81 -43.33
C ILE A 13 18.89 54.31 -44.52
N PRO A 14 19.35 54.55 -45.74
CA PRO A 14 18.46 55.10 -46.78
C PRO A 14 17.64 54.05 -47.58
N ALA A 15 17.84 52.74 -47.39
CA ALA A 15 17.09 51.74 -48.15
C ALA A 15 15.72 51.35 -47.55
N LEU A 16 15.40 51.85 -46.33
CA LEU A 16 14.15 51.50 -45.61
C LEU A 16 13.02 52.51 -45.78
N LEU A 17 13.25 53.64 -46.46
CA LEU A 17 12.28 54.77 -46.59
C LEU A 17 11.69 54.93 -48.00
N GLY A 18 11.84 53.93 -48.88
CA GLY A 18 11.08 53.94 -50.16
C GLY A 18 9.61 53.62 -49.93
N PRO A 19 8.62 54.32 -50.58
CA PRO A 19 7.21 54.07 -50.35
C PRO A 19 6.75 52.63 -50.68
N ASN A 20 7.58 51.84 -51.37
CA ASN A 20 7.28 50.45 -51.73
C ASN A 20 8.06 49.44 -50.83
N GLY A 21 9.04 49.87 -50.02
CA GLY A 21 9.88 48.99 -49.21
C GLY A 21 9.21 48.46 -47.93
N LEU A 22 8.32 49.28 -47.35
CA LEU A 22 7.59 48.88 -46.15
C LEU A 22 6.47 47.89 -46.48
N GLY A 23 5.79 48.07 -47.62
CA GLY A 23 4.73 47.14 -48.06
C GLY A 23 5.28 45.76 -48.41
N GLU A 24 6.42 45.68 -49.12
CA GLU A 24 7.06 44.39 -49.45
C GLU A 24 7.70 43.70 -48.25
N SER A 25 8.27 44.43 -47.32
CA SER A 25 8.83 43.84 -46.09
C SER A 25 7.72 43.33 -45.17
N ILE A 26 6.61 44.04 -45.02
CA ILE A 26 5.43 43.58 -44.27
C ILE A 26 4.79 42.36 -44.95
N LEU A 27 4.68 42.36 -46.29
CA LEU A 27 4.15 41.25 -47.06
C LEU A 27 5.04 39.98 -46.93
N ARG A 28 6.33 40.12 -47.05
CA ARG A 28 7.27 38.99 -46.85
C ARG A 28 7.28 38.47 -45.41
N TRP A 29 7.23 39.35 -44.42
CA TRP A 29 7.11 39.00 -43.01
C TRP A 29 5.79 38.29 -42.73
N SER A 30 4.66 38.82 -43.18
CA SER A 30 3.36 38.18 -42.99
C SER A 30 3.19 36.89 -43.78
N LEU A 31 3.79 36.73 -44.94
CA LEU A 31 3.82 35.46 -45.68
C LEU A 31 4.70 34.37 -44.97
N SER A 32 5.82 34.76 -44.38
CA SER A 32 6.73 33.79 -43.75
C SER A 32 6.31 33.42 -42.33
N HIS A 33 5.96 34.39 -41.51
CA HIS A 33 5.55 34.15 -40.10
C HIS A 33 4.05 33.87 -39.97
N GLY A 34 3.21 34.54 -40.80
CA GLY A 34 1.75 34.34 -40.82
C GLY A 34 1.39 32.87 -41.18
N VAL A 35 2.04 32.31 -42.20
CA VAL A 35 1.81 30.93 -42.60
C VAL A 35 2.20 29.96 -41.46
N ARG A 36 3.32 30.21 -40.77
CA ARG A 36 3.73 29.38 -39.59
C ARG A 36 2.73 29.49 -38.47
N ILE A 37 2.25 30.69 -38.14
CA ILE A 37 1.22 30.89 -37.10
C ILE A 37 -0.05 30.12 -37.46
N VAL A 38 -0.51 30.20 -38.70
CA VAL A 38 -1.68 29.44 -39.17
C VAL A 38 -1.44 27.93 -39.04
N ILE A 39 -0.25 27.44 -39.40
CA ILE A 39 0.11 26.01 -39.26
C ILE A 39 0.09 25.62 -37.78
N ILE A 40 0.67 26.39 -36.85
CA ILE A 40 0.68 26.11 -35.40
C ILE A 40 -0.76 26.05 -34.88
N VAL A 41 -1.60 27.01 -35.18
CA VAL A 41 -2.99 27.05 -34.75
C VAL A 41 -3.79 25.90 -35.34
N ALA A 42 -3.65 25.63 -36.65
CA ALA A 42 -4.32 24.52 -37.33
C ALA A 42 -3.89 23.15 -36.74
N THR A 43 -2.59 22.95 -36.54
CA THR A 43 -2.05 21.71 -35.94
C THR A 43 -2.58 21.56 -34.53
N THR A 44 -2.54 22.59 -33.71
CA THR A 44 -3.09 22.56 -32.33
C THR A 44 -4.58 22.27 -32.34
N TYR A 45 -5.34 22.88 -33.27
CA TYR A 45 -6.77 22.60 -33.41
C TYR A 45 -7.05 21.16 -33.82
N VAL A 46 -6.30 20.62 -34.80
CA VAL A 46 -6.43 19.23 -35.25
C VAL A 46 -6.06 18.25 -34.11
N LEU A 47 -4.94 18.52 -33.42
CA LEU A 47 -4.50 17.70 -32.30
C LEU A 47 -5.50 17.74 -31.14
N SER A 48 -6.02 18.93 -30.81
CA SER A 48 -7.03 19.10 -29.77
C SER A 48 -8.36 18.42 -30.15
N ARG A 49 -8.73 18.39 -31.44
CA ARG A 49 -9.89 17.66 -31.93
C ARG A 49 -9.67 16.12 -31.89
N ALA A 50 -8.48 15.67 -32.24
CA ALA A 50 -8.11 14.26 -32.16
C ALA A 50 -8.11 13.75 -30.70
N ALA A 51 -7.51 14.54 -29.79
CA ALA A 51 -7.52 14.24 -28.35
C ALA A 51 -8.97 14.16 -27.81
N ARG A 52 -9.84 15.09 -28.19
CA ARG A 52 -11.28 15.04 -27.82
C ARG A 52 -11.95 13.75 -28.28
N ARG A 53 -11.69 13.32 -29.53
CA ARG A 53 -12.27 12.08 -30.07
C ARG A 53 -11.71 10.83 -29.37
N LEU A 54 -10.43 10.84 -29.03
CA LEU A 54 -9.80 9.72 -28.33
C LEU A 54 -10.39 9.57 -26.91
N VAL A 55 -10.49 10.68 -26.18
CA VAL A 55 -11.08 10.72 -24.82
C VAL A 55 -12.54 10.26 -24.85
N SER A 56 -13.34 10.73 -25.83
CA SER A 56 -14.74 10.31 -25.95
C SER A 56 -14.91 8.81 -26.30
N ARG A 57 -13.99 8.25 -27.10
CA ARG A 57 -13.99 6.80 -27.39
C ARG A 57 -13.62 5.96 -26.14
N LEU A 58 -12.66 6.44 -25.37
CA LEU A 58 -12.26 5.80 -24.13
C LEU A 58 -13.39 5.86 -23.10
N GLU A 59 -14.05 7.02 -22.98
CA GLU A 59 -15.24 7.21 -22.13
C GLU A 59 -16.37 6.23 -22.49
N GLN A 60 -16.64 6.04 -23.78
CA GLN A 60 -17.67 5.09 -24.23
C GLN A 60 -17.34 3.65 -23.84
N ARG A 61 -16.07 3.23 -23.95
CA ARG A 61 -15.64 1.89 -23.51
C ARG A 61 -15.76 1.69 -22.00
N LEU A 62 -15.33 2.69 -21.21
CA LEU A 62 -15.43 2.64 -19.75
C LEU A 62 -16.90 2.62 -19.27
N ARG A 63 -17.80 3.30 -19.97
CA ARG A 63 -19.25 3.28 -19.64
C ARG A 63 -19.89 1.92 -19.83
N THR A 64 -19.47 1.14 -20.82
CA THR A 64 -19.98 -0.23 -21.03
C THR A 64 -19.51 -1.16 -19.91
N GLU A 65 -18.25 -1.08 -19.50
CA GLU A 65 -17.71 -1.86 -18.39
C GLU A 65 -18.31 -1.47 -17.02
N ASP A 66 -18.53 -0.17 -16.77
CA ASP A 66 -19.14 0.34 -15.52
C ASP A 66 -20.62 -0.04 -15.41
N ALA A 67 -21.35 -0.10 -16.54
CA ALA A 67 -22.75 -0.52 -16.58
C ALA A 67 -22.91 -2.01 -16.23
N GLU A 68 -21.99 -2.86 -16.70
CA GLU A 68 -21.97 -4.29 -16.36
C GLU A 68 -21.57 -4.51 -14.88
N ALA A 69 -20.75 -3.63 -14.30
CA ALA A 69 -20.29 -3.71 -12.93
C ALA A 69 -21.22 -3.02 -11.90
N GLY A 70 -22.37 -2.46 -12.31
CA GLY A 70 -23.33 -1.79 -11.43
C GLY A 70 -22.80 -0.50 -10.77
N ARG A 71 -21.75 0.11 -11.33
CA ARG A 71 -21.14 1.34 -10.80
C ARG A 71 -21.81 2.59 -11.35
N SER A 72 -21.85 3.65 -10.53
CA SER A 72 -22.50 4.91 -10.94
C SER A 72 -21.72 5.59 -12.09
N PRO A 73 -22.37 5.84 -13.26
CA PRO A 73 -21.72 6.38 -14.45
C PRO A 73 -21.27 7.85 -14.31
N GLN A 74 -21.59 8.51 -13.20
CA GLN A 74 -21.22 9.91 -12.97
C GLN A 74 -19.73 10.12 -12.71
N ARG A 75 -19.03 9.12 -12.11
CA ARG A 75 -17.59 9.26 -11.80
C ARG A 75 -16.70 9.23 -13.03
N SER A 76 -16.99 8.37 -13.99
CA SER A 76 -16.26 8.27 -15.25
C SER A 76 -16.42 9.51 -16.11
N LYS A 77 -17.61 10.13 -16.09
CA LYS A 77 -17.90 11.38 -16.83
C LYS A 77 -17.08 12.56 -16.29
N THR A 78 -17.08 12.77 -14.97
CA THR A 78 -16.32 13.87 -14.34
C THR A 78 -14.81 13.73 -14.59
N PHE A 79 -14.27 12.50 -14.48
CA PHE A 79 -12.86 12.26 -14.75
C PHE A 79 -12.49 12.56 -16.22
N ALA A 80 -13.30 12.14 -17.18
CA ALA A 80 -13.08 12.43 -18.60
C ALA A 80 -13.14 13.92 -18.90
N GLU A 81 -14.07 14.68 -18.31
CA GLU A 81 -14.20 16.12 -18.47
C GLU A 81 -13.00 16.88 -17.90
N VAL A 82 -12.53 16.51 -16.70
CA VAL A 82 -11.35 17.14 -16.08
C VAL A 82 -10.09 16.84 -16.89
N SER A 83 -9.85 15.57 -17.24
CA SER A 83 -8.69 15.17 -18.04
C SER A 83 -8.65 15.89 -19.39
N ARG A 84 -9.81 16.01 -20.04
CA ARG A 84 -9.95 16.76 -21.28
C ARG A 84 -9.60 18.23 -21.11
N SER A 85 -10.08 18.86 -20.04
CA SER A 85 -9.82 20.29 -19.76
C SER A 85 -8.34 20.54 -19.53
N VAL A 86 -7.66 19.70 -18.77
CA VAL A 86 -6.22 19.80 -18.51
C VAL A 86 -5.39 19.67 -19.80
N VAL A 87 -5.68 18.64 -20.61
CA VAL A 87 -4.98 18.42 -21.88
C VAL A 87 -5.19 19.59 -22.85
N MET A 88 -6.42 20.10 -22.93
CA MET A 88 -6.76 21.25 -23.79
C MET A 88 -6.06 22.53 -23.32
N MET A 89 -6.05 22.79 -22.02
CA MET A 89 -5.36 23.95 -21.45
C MET A 89 -3.86 23.90 -21.75
N ALA A 90 -3.22 22.75 -21.52
CA ALA A 90 -1.80 22.56 -21.82
C ALA A 90 -1.48 22.77 -23.33
N ALA A 91 -2.31 22.20 -24.22
CA ALA A 91 -2.14 22.36 -25.65
C ALA A 91 -2.24 23.84 -26.09
N TRP A 92 -3.21 24.60 -25.56
CA TRP A 92 -3.35 26.00 -25.87
C TRP A 92 -2.27 26.88 -25.27
N VAL A 93 -1.75 26.56 -24.08
CA VAL A 93 -0.59 27.24 -23.47
C VAL A 93 0.63 27.09 -24.37
N ILE A 94 0.92 25.84 -24.80
CA ILE A 94 2.07 25.54 -25.68
C ILE A 94 1.89 26.28 -27.03
N ALA A 95 0.71 26.25 -27.63
CA ALA A 95 0.42 26.96 -28.88
C ALA A 95 0.62 28.48 -28.75
N SER A 96 0.17 29.05 -27.63
CA SER A 96 0.34 30.50 -27.37
C SER A 96 1.82 30.88 -27.28
N LEU A 97 2.63 30.07 -26.59
CA LEU A 97 4.08 30.28 -26.51
C LEU A 97 4.74 30.19 -27.89
N LEU A 98 4.37 29.22 -28.71
CA LEU A 98 4.92 29.08 -30.07
C LEU A 98 4.53 30.28 -30.97
N VAL A 99 3.30 30.78 -30.87
CA VAL A 99 2.84 31.97 -31.60
C VAL A 99 3.60 33.22 -31.14
N LEU A 100 3.80 33.39 -29.81
CA LEU A 100 4.57 34.53 -29.28
C LEU A 100 6.03 34.47 -29.78
N GLY A 101 6.63 33.32 -29.91
CA GLY A 101 7.97 33.13 -30.50
C GLY A 101 8.02 33.54 -31.97
N GLU A 102 7.01 33.19 -32.77
CA GLU A 102 6.93 33.60 -34.20
C GLU A 102 6.73 35.11 -34.35
N LEU A 103 6.14 35.75 -33.36
CA LEU A 103 6.02 37.22 -33.31
C LEU A 103 7.31 37.93 -32.93
N GLY A 104 8.39 37.17 -32.64
CA GLY A 104 9.72 37.71 -32.31
C GLY A 104 9.89 38.11 -30.84
N LEU A 105 8.98 37.68 -29.96
CA LEU A 105 9.10 37.90 -28.51
C LEU A 105 10.14 36.97 -27.93
N ASP A 106 10.97 37.48 -27.01
CA ASP A 106 11.91 36.63 -26.26
C ASP A 106 11.16 35.71 -25.28
N LEU A 107 11.16 34.43 -25.58
CA LEU A 107 10.49 33.44 -24.77
C LEU A 107 11.34 32.95 -23.55
N THR A 108 12.59 33.36 -23.44
CA THR A 108 13.49 32.93 -22.38
C THR A 108 12.91 33.12 -20.98
N PRO A 109 12.33 34.27 -20.60
CA PRO A 109 11.73 34.46 -19.28
C PRO A 109 10.48 33.58 -19.06
N LEU A 110 9.69 33.37 -20.13
CA LEU A 110 8.47 32.54 -20.06
C LEU A 110 8.81 31.08 -19.92
N ILE A 111 9.81 30.59 -20.65
CA ILE A 111 10.28 29.21 -20.54
C ILE A 111 10.91 28.98 -19.17
N ALA A 112 11.70 29.93 -18.65
CA ALA A 112 12.27 29.83 -17.31
C ALA A 112 11.17 29.72 -16.23
N SER A 113 10.15 30.57 -16.27
CA SER A 113 9.02 30.53 -15.35
C SER A 113 8.19 29.24 -15.48
N ALA A 114 7.92 28.80 -16.72
CA ALA A 114 7.23 27.56 -17.00
C ALA A 114 8.02 26.32 -16.49
N SER A 115 9.35 26.38 -16.53
CA SER A 115 10.21 25.32 -16.00
C SER A 115 10.07 25.17 -14.49
N VAL A 116 9.98 26.27 -13.75
CA VAL A 116 9.73 26.23 -12.29
C VAL A 116 8.37 25.59 -11.99
N VAL A 117 7.32 25.97 -12.74
CA VAL A 117 5.99 25.36 -12.60
C VAL A 117 6.04 23.87 -12.96
N GLY A 118 6.78 23.51 -14.03
CA GLY A 118 6.98 22.12 -14.44
C GLY A 118 7.64 21.25 -13.35
N VAL A 119 8.68 21.78 -12.70
CA VAL A 119 9.35 21.11 -11.58
C VAL A 119 8.39 20.92 -10.40
N ALA A 120 7.62 21.96 -10.04
CA ALA A 120 6.65 21.87 -8.96
C ALA A 120 5.56 20.82 -9.24
N LEU A 121 5.03 20.77 -10.47
CA LEU A 121 4.09 19.75 -10.91
C LEU A 121 4.70 18.35 -10.92
N GLY A 122 5.97 18.24 -11.31
CA GLY A 122 6.72 16.97 -11.28
C GLY A 122 6.84 16.41 -9.86
N PHE A 123 7.21 17.24 -8.88
CA PHE A 123 7.22 16.84 -7.48
C PHE A 123 5.81 16.47 -6.97
N GLY A 124 4.78 17.24 -7.36
CA GLY A 124 3.39 16.91 -7.01
C GLY A 124 2.90 15.57 -7.58
N ALA A 125 3.41 15.15 -8.74
CA ALA A 125 3.03 13.90 -9.41
C ALA A 125 3.98 12.72 -9.07
N GLN A 126 5.05 12.92 -8.33
CA GLN A 126 6.10 11.93 -8.07
C GLN A 126 5.55 10.63 -7.47
N SER A 127 4.65 10.72 -6.51
CA SER A 127 4.03 9.53 -5.89
C SER A 127 3.21 8.73 -6.89
N LEU A 128 2.47 9.41 -7.76
CA LEU A 128 1.67 8.77 -8.80
C LEU A 128 2.56 7.98 -9.78
N VAL A 129 3.66 8.58 -10.24
CA VAL A 129 4.62 7.90 -11.12
C VAL A 129 5.24 6.68 -10.42
N ARG A 130 5.59 6.82 -9.13
CA ARG A 130 6.09 5.70 -8.33
C ARG A 130 5.07 4.57 -8.22
N ASP A 131 3.79 4.88 -7.95
CA ASP A 131 2.72 3.87 -7.87
C ASP A 131 2.65 3.03 -9.15
N PHE A 132 2.64 3.70 -10.30
CA PHE A 132 2.55 3.04 -11.60
C PHE A 132 3.78 2.19 -11.93
N LEU A 133 4.99 2.71 -11.67
CA LEU A 133 6.22 1.97 -11.92
C LEU A 133 6.31 0.73 -11.02
N THR A 134 6.03 0.87 -9.72
CA THR A 134 6.01 -0.27 -8.80
C THR A 134 4.97 -1.31 -9.24
N GLY A 135 3.74 -0.89 -9.54
CA GLY A 135 2.70 -1.82 -10.01
C GLY A 135 3.07 -2.52 -11.34
N PHE A 136 3.75 -1.82 -12.24
CA PHE A 136 4.26 -2.42 -13.47
C PHE A 136 5.30 -3.53 -13.18
N PHE A 137 6.27 -3.27 -12.29
CA PHE A 137 7.29 -4.26 -11.93
C PHE A 137 6.71 -5.44 -11.17
N VAL A 138 5.73 -5.23 -10.28
CA VAL A 138 5.01 -6.33 -9.62
C VAL A 138 4.40 -7.30 -10.63
N LEU A 139 3.78 -6.79 -11.71
CA LEU A 139 3.24 -7.61 -12.80
C LEU A 139 4.33 -8.27 -13.63
N LEU A 140 5.39 -7.53 -13.97
CA LEU A 140 6.46 -8.02 -14.84
C LEU A 140 7.27 -9.14 -14.18
N GLU A 141 7.48 -9.03 -12.86
CA GLU A 141 8.26 -9.99 -12.07
C GLU A 141 7.40 -11.09 -11.43
N ASP A 142 6.07 -11.04 -11.60
CA ASP A 142 5.10 -11.99 -11.04
C ASP A 142 5.30 -12.17 -9.51
N GLN A 143 5.48 -11.05 -8.79
CA GLN A 143 5.76 -11.10 -7.36
C GLN A 143 4.58 -11.67 -6.56
N TYR A 144 3.35 -11.37 -6.97
CA TYR A 144 2.10 -11.94 -6.44
C TYR A 144 0.94 -11.77 -7.42
N ALA A 145 -0.06 -12.63 -7.31
CA ALA A 145 -1.26 -12.65 -8.13
C ALA A 145 -2.54 -12.48 -7.28
N ILE A 146 -3.67 -12.25 -7.96
CA ILE A 146 -4.99 -12.25 -7.31
C ILE A 146 -5.26 -13.65 -6.74
N GLY A 147 -5.63 -13.71 -5.46
CA GLY A 147 -5.85 -14.94 -4.70
C GLY A 147 -4.67 -15.32 -3.80
N ASP A 148 -3.49 -14.74 -3.98
CA ASP A 148 -2.35 -14.97 -3.09
C ASP A 148 -2.56 -14.35 -1.71
N VAL A 149 -2.04 -15.02 -0.69
CA VAL A 149 -1.94 -14.47 0.66
C VAL A 149 -0.58 -13.79 0.81
N VAL A 150 -0.63 -12.48 0.94
CA VAL A 150 0.59 -11.65 1.04
C VAL A 150 0.55 -10.78 2.29
N GLU A 151 1.76 -10.44 2.75
CA GLU A 151 1.97 -9.43 3.78
C GLU A 151 2.66 -8.22 3.14
N ILE A 152 2.02 -7.07 3.24
CA ILE A 152 2.53 -5.78 2.76
C ILE A 152 2.58 -4.81 3.94
N GLY A 153 3.79 -4.47 4.40
CA GLY A 153 3.99 -3.67 5.61
C GLY A 153 3.52 -4.43 6.85
N GLN A 154 2.45 -3.97 7.49
CA GLN A 154 1.84 -4.61 8.66
C GLN A 154 0.50 -5.29 8.35
N VAL A 155 0.11 -5.32 7.09
CA VAL A 155 -1.18 -5.86 6.66
C VAL A 155 -0.97 -7.19 5.97
N THR A 156 -1.59 -8.24 6.53
CA THR A 156 -1.65 -9.58 5.93
C THR A 156 -3.05 -9.81 5.39
N GLY A 157 -3.15 -10.31 4.16
CA GLY A 157 -4.45 -10.62 3.57
C GLY A 157 -4.34 -11.28 2.20
N THR A 158 -5.50 -11.68 1.68
CA THR A 158 -5.60 -12.22 0.33
C THR A 158 -5.72 -11.08 -0.67
N VAL A 159 -4.95 -11.13 -1.77
CA VAL A 159 -5.05 -10.17 -2.86
C VAL A 159 -6.39 -10.36 -3.57
N GLU A 160 -7.29 -9.40 -3.39
CA GLU A 160 -8.63 -9.43 -4.00
C GLU A 160 -8.65 -8.70 -5.33
N ARG A 161 -7.89 -7.62 -5.43
CA ARG A 161 -7.76 -6.83 -6.66
C ARG A 161 -6.37 -6.22 -6.76
N PHE A 162 -5.85 -6.26 -7.98
CA PHE A 162 -4.62 -5.59 -8.35
C PHE A 162 -4.85 -4.64 -9.53
N THR A 163 -4.27 -3.46 -9.45
CA THR A 163 -4.19 -2.47 -10.53
C THR A 163 -2.78 -1.91 -10.58
N LEU A 164 -2.39 -1.24 -11.68
CA LEU A 164 -1.07 -0.60 -11.77
C LEU A 164 -0.80 0.43 -10.66
N ARG A 165 -1.86 1.02 -10.06
CA ARG A 165 -1.70 2.04 -9.03
C ARG A 165 -1.84 1.50 -7.60
N MET A 166 -2.66 0.47 -7.40
CA MET A 166 -3.01 0.03 -6.06
C MET A 166 -3.28 -1.48 -6.00
N THR A 167 -2.95 -2.06 -4.86
CA THR A 167 -3.28 -3.43 -4.48
C THR A 167 -4.33 -3.41 -3.37
N SER A 168 -5.37 -4.24 -3.49
CA SER A 168 -6.41 -4.38 -2.47
C SER A 168 -6.27 -5.75 -1.80
N LEU A 169 -6.07 -5.75 -0.48
CA LEU A 169 -5.94 -6.95 0.35
C LEU A 169 -7.17 -7.11 1.22
N ARG A 170 -7.69 -8.32 1.32
CA ARG A 170 -8.74 -8.71 2.27
C ARG A 170 -8.11 -9.46 3.42
N SER A 171 -8.13 -8.88 4.63
CA SER A 171 -7.69 -9.56 5.85
C SER A 171 -8.70 -10.62 6.30
N GLU A 172 -8.29 -11.52 7.20
CA GLU A 172 -9.14 -12.61 7.71
C GLU A 172 -10.39 -12.10 8.44
N ASP A 173 -10.32 -10.91 9.05
CA ASP A 173 -11.47 -10.21 9.69
C ASP A 173 -12.46 -9.60 8.69
N GLY A 174 -12.19 -9.73 7.37
CA GLY A 174 -13.02 -9.16 6.31
C GLY A 174 -12.70 -7.71 5.96
N THR A 175 -11.73 -7.06 6.60
CA THR A 175 -11.32 -5.69 6.29
C THR A 175 -10.64 -5.62 4.93
N LEU A 176 -11.06 -4.67 4.08
CA LEU A 176 -10.46 -4.41 2.79
C LEU A 176 -9.45 -3.25 2.87
N HIS A 177 -8.18 -3.56 2.70
CA HIS A 177 -7.09 -2.60 2.69
C HIS A 177 -6.73 -2.22 1.26
N ASN A 178 -6.72 -0.93 0.95
CA ASN A 178 -6.30 -0.40 -0.35
C ASN A 178 -4.92 0.25 -0.19
N ILE A 179 -3.90 -0.35 -0.74
CA ILE A 179 -2.50 0.04 -0.59
C ILE A 179 -2.01 0.60 -1.93
N ALA A 180 -1.48 1.83 -1.93
CA ALA A 180 -0.84 2.40 -3.11
C ALA A 180 0.47 1.65 -3.41
N ASN A 181 0.67 1.20 -4.65
CA ASN A 181 1.81 0.36 -4.99
C ASN A 181 3.15 1.04 -4.70
N GLY A 182 3.26 2.36 -4.87
CA GLY A 182 4.48 3.12 -4.60
C GLY A 182 4.87 3.21 -3.12
N THR A 183 4.00 2.79 -2.20
CA THR A 183 4.30 2.69 -0.76
C THR A 183 4.82 1.31 -0.37
N ILE A 184 4.76 0.34 -1.28
CA ILE A 184 5.20 -1.03 -1.04
C ILE A 184 6.73 -1.07 -1.13
N GLN A 185 7.38 -1.33 0.00
CA GLN A 185 8.83 -1.50 0.09
C GLN A 185 9.24 -2.97 0.08
N ARG A 186 8.39 -3.82 0.67
CA ARG A 186 8.60 -5.26 0.78
C ARG A 186 7.26 -5.97 0.71
N VAL A 187 7.25 -7.08 -0.01
CA VAL A 187 6.14 -8.03 -0.05
C VAL A 187 6.66 -9.38 0.45
N SER A 188 5.89 -10.02 1.33
CA SER A 188 6.11 -11.41 1.71
C SER A 188 4.94 -12.22 1.16
N ASN A 189 5.17 -13.06 0.15
CA ASN A 189 4.14 -13.92 -0.43
C ASN A 189 4.16 -15.29 0.25
N SER A 190 3.09 -15.59 1.00
CA SER A 190 2.93 -16.87 1.72
C SER A 190 2.29 -17.97 0.87
N SER A 191 1.93 -17.66 -0.38
CA SER A 191 1.28 -18.60 -1.32
C SER A 191 2.16 -18.96 -2.52
N ALA A 192 3.35 -18.36 -2.67
CA ALA A 192 4.22 -18.62 -3.80
C ALA A 192 4.85 -20.01 -3.72
N GLY A 193 4.54 -20.86 -4.69
CA GLY A 193 5.10 -22.20 -4.86
C GLY A 193 4.68 -23.19 -3.79
N TRP A 194 5.08 -23.02 -2.55
CA TRP A 194 4.70 -23.85 -1.38
C TRP A 194 4.66 -22.99 -0.12
N ALA A 195 3.98 -23.48 0.90
CA ALA A 195 3.93 -22.86 2.21
C ALA A 195 4.42 -23.85 3.29
N ARG A 196 4.85 -23.31 4.44
CA ARG A 196 5.22 -24.12 5.59
C ARG A 196 4.33 -23.76 6.78
N ALA A 197 3.58 -24.74 7.29
CA ALA A 197 2.88 -24.64 8.54
C ALA A 197 3.87 -24.95 9.67
N LEU A 198 4.06 -24.00 10.59
CA LEU A 198 4.79 -24.21 11.83
C LEU A 198 3.77 -24.42 12.93
N VAL A 199 3.83 -25.57 13.60
CA VAL A 199 2.94 -25.94 14.70
C VAL A 199 3.77 -26.10 15.95
N ASP A 200 3.54 -25.24 16.93
CA ASP A 200 4.15 -25.31 18.24
C ASP A 200 3.17 -26.00 19.19
N VAL A 201 3.67 -27.04 19.87
CA VAL A 201 2.90 -27.81 20.84
C VAL A 201 3.65 -27.82 22.17
N GLY A 202 2.99 -27.39 23.23
CA GLY A 202 3.53 -27.37 24.59
C GLY A 202 3.24 -28.67 25.28
N VAL A 203 4.28 -29.39 25.74
CA VAL A 203 4.19 -30.55 26.59
C VAL A 203 4.76 -30.25 27.98
N ALA A 204 4.34 -30.98 28.99
CA ALA A 204 4.89 -30.81 30.35
C ALA A 204 6.40 -31.03 30.37
N LEU A 205 7.10 -30.37 31.29
CA LEU A 205 8.55 -30.49 31.42
C LEU A 205 9.00 -31.95 31.76
N GLU A 206 8.17 -32.67 32.47
CA GLU A 206 8.39 -34.05 32.91
C GLU A 206 8.12 -35.08 31.80
N ALA A 207 7.53 -34.64 30.65
CA ALA A 207 7.21 -35.56 29.57
C ALA A 207 8.47 -36.15 28.93
N ASP A 208 8.45 -37.46 28.67
CA ASP A 208 9.53 -38.11 27.93
C ASP A 208 9.50 -37.66 26.47
N LEU A 209 10.51 -36.90 26.09
CA LEU A 209 10.62 -36.34 24.71
C LEU A 209 10.68 -37.42 23.63
N ARG A 210 11.07 -38.66 23.99
CA ARG A 210 11.09 -39.78 23.06
C ARG A 210 9.67 -40.24 22.73
N GLN A 211 8.81 -40.33 23.75
CA GLN A 211 7.39 -40.65 23.58
C GLN A 211 6.66 -39.50 22.84
N VAL A 212 7.01 -38.27 23.15
CA VAL A 212 6.49 -37.09 22.43
C VAL A 212 6.83 -37.16 20.95
N TRP A 213 8.06 -37.56 20.60
CA TRP A 213 8.50 -37.72 19.23
C TRP A 213 7.70 -38.80 18.49
N GLU A 214 7.51 -39.95 19.11
CA GLU A 214 6.70 -41.04 18.57
C GLU A 214 5.24 -40.59 18.36
N ALA A 215 4.64 -39.90 19.33
CA ALA A 215 3.30 -39.38 19.25
C ALA A 215 3.14 -38.37 18.09
N PHE A 216 4.11 -37.48 17.89
CA PHE A 216 4.07 -36.50 16.79
C PHE A 216 4.27 -37.16 15.44
N THR A 217 5.05 -38.22 15.35
CA THR A 217 5.21 -39.03 14.15
C THR A 217 3.89 -39.73 13.79
N THR A 218 3.25 -40.39 14.76
CA THR A 218 1.93 -41.02 14.59
C THR A 218 0.86 -40.04 14.17
N ALA A 219 0.81 -38.84 14.78
CA ALA A 219 -0.09 -37.78 14.38
C ALA A 219 0.19 -37.30 12.95
N GLY A 220 1.45 -37.30 12.53
CA GLY A 220 1.85 -36.98 11.17
C GLY A 220 1.36 -38.00 10.14
N GLU A 221 1.46 -39.28 10.49
CA GLU A 221 0.95 -40.38 9.66
C GLU A 221 -0.58 -40.31 9.54
N ALA A 222 -1.29 -40.05 10.66
CA ALA A 222 -2.73 -39.86 10.67
C ALA A 222 -3.15 -38.68 9.77
N LEU A 223 -2.46 -37.53 9.85
CA LEU A 223 -2.70 -36.39 8.99
C LEU A 223 -2.53 -36.72 7.49
N LEU A 224 -1.53 -37.51 7.14
CA LEU A 224 -1.28 -37.93 5.75
C LEU A 224 -2.34 -38.91 5.23
N ALA A 225 -2.94 -39.70 6.12
CA ALA A 225 -4.01 -40.64 5.82
C ALA A 225 -5.39 -39.98 5.72
N ASP A 226 -5.53 -38.78 6.22
CA ASP A 226 -6.78 -37.99 6.15
C ASP A 226 -7.16 -37.70 4.70
N GLN A 227 -8.41 -38.00 4.31
CA GLN A 227 -8.90 -37.85 2.93
C GLN A 227 -9.03 -36.40 2.51
N ASP A 228 -9.32 -35.48 3.45
CA ASP A 228 -9.57 -34.07 3.17
C ASP A 228 -8.30 -33.24 3.20
N VAL A 229 -7.33 -33.57 4.05
CA VAL A 229 -6.17 -32.73 4.33
C VAL A 229 -4.87 -33.36 3.84
N GLY A 230 -4.76 -34.70 3.79
CA GLY A 230 -3.53 -35.39 3.40
C GLY A 230 -3.00 -34.98 2.03
N GLY A 231 -3.90 -34.78 1.05
CA GLY A 231 -3.54 -34.29 -0.28
C GLY A 231 -3.00 -32.83 -0.33
N MET A 232 -3.15 -32.06 0.76
CA MET A 232 -2.63 -30.69 0.87
C MET A 232 -1.19 -30.66 1.42
N VAL A 233 -0.69 -31.76 1.95
CA VAL A 233 0.65 -31.92 2.49
C VAL A 233 1.59 -32.40 1.38
N LEU A 234 2.70 -31.69 1.17
CA LEU A 234 3.65 -31.99 0.09
C LEU A 234 4.78 -32.93 0.55
N GLU A 235 5.15 -32.87 1.82
CA GLU A 235 6.19 -33.69 2.42
C GLU A 235 5.74 -34.11 3.83
N PRO A 236 6.17 -35.27 4.33
CA PRO A 236 5.86 -35.67 5.70
C PRO A 236 6.23 -34.58 6.73
N PRO A 237 5.48 -34.47 7.84
CA PRO A 237 5.81 -33.52 8.90
C PRO A 237 7.22 -33.74 9.45
N ASP A 238 7.98 -32.64 9.54
CA ASP A 238 9.35 -32.62 10.07
C ASP A 238 9.33 -32.10 11.51
N ILE A 239 9.73 -32.93 12.44
CA ILE A 239 9.78 -32.59 13.88
C ILE A 239 11.11 -31.89 14.16
N LEU A 240 11.06 -30.55 14.27
CA LEU A 240 12.26 -29.75 14.53
C LEU A 240 12.78 -29.85 15.98
N GLY A 241 12.00 -30.48 16.87
CA GLY A 241 12.36 -30.66 18.27
C GLY A 241 12.03 -29.45 19.16
N PRO A 242 12.55 -29.47 20.40
CA PRO A 242 12.27 -28.45 21.39
C PRO A 242 12.84 -27.08 20.96
N GLN A 243 12.00 -26.08 20.99
CA GLN A 243 12.36 -24.67 20.62
C GLN A 243 12.55 -23.82 21.87
N VAL A 244 11.69 -24.02 22.85
CA VAL A 244 11.70 -23.27 24.12
C VAL A 244 11.49 -24.28 25.24
N MET A 245 12.26 -24.12 26.29
CA MET A 245 12.12 -24.86 27.52
C MET A 245 11.95 -23.85 28.63
N SER A 246 10.83 -23.94 29.36
CA SER A 246 10.51 -23.05 30.48
C SER A 246 10.33 -23.89 31.76
N GLU A 247 10.08 -23.24 32.89
CA GLU A 247 9.91 -23.93 34.19
C GLU A 247 8.76 -24.92 34.22
N SER A 248 7.77 -24.79 33.33
CA SER A 248 6.55 -25.62 33.34
C SER A 248 6.29 -26.38 32.05
N GLN A 249 7.03 -26.08 30.97
CA GLN A 249 6.74 -26.67 29.67
C GLN A 249 7.93 -26.67 28.71
N VAL A 250 7.87 -27.62 27.79
CA VAL A 250 8.73 -27.69 26.62
C VAL A 250 7.87 -27.46 25.38
N ILE A 251 8.22 -26.48 24.56
CA ILE A 251 7.55 -26.23 23.29
C ILE A 251 8.29 -26.94 22.19
N VAL A 252 7.64 -27.93 21.59
CA VAL A 252 8.17 -28.71 20.46
C VAL A 252 7.53 -28.18 19.18
N ARG A 253 8.35 -27.89 18.18
CA ARG A 253 7.92 -27.37 16.88
C ARG A 253 7.92 -28.43 15.82
N VAL A 254 6.85 -28.48 15.05
CA VAL A 254 6.73 -29.31 13.86
C VAL A 254 6.52 -28.42 12.64
N ALA A 255 7.25 -28.70 11.58
CA ALA A 255 7.17 -28.00 10.31
C ALA A 255 6.53 -28.92 9.26
N ILE A 256 5.47 -28.45 8.60
CA ILE A 256 4.73 -29.20 7.60
C ILE A 256 4.73 -28.41 6.30
N LYS A 257 5.27 -29.00 5.24
CA LYS A 257 5.26 -28.38 3.89
C LYS A 257 3.93 -28.63 3.23
N THR A 258 3.27 -27.57 2.80
CA THR A 258 1.89 -27.60 2.30
C THR A 258 1.75 -26.93 0.95
N GLN A 259 0.66 -27.24 0.27
CA GLN A 259 0.25 -26.49 -0.91
C GLN A 259 0.00 -25.00 -0.57
N PRO A 260 0.14 -24.09 -1.55
CA PRO A 260 -0.15 -22.67 -1.39
C PRO A 260 -1.53 -22.42 -0.77
N GLY A 261 -1.63 -21.47 0.16
CA GLY A 261 -2.89 -21.10 0.81
C GLY A 261 -3.49 -22.12 1.78
N ARG A 262 -2.87 -23.33 1.97
CA ARG A 262 -3.41 -24.41 2.83
C ARG A 262 -2.75 -24.46 4.21
N ARG A 263 -1.78 -23.60 4.49
CA ARG A 263 -1.02 -23.58 5.74
C ARG A 263 -1.88 -23.62 7.01
N ALA A 264 -2.91 -22.75 7.08
CA ALA A 264 -3.78 -22.65 8.26
C ALA A 264 -4.66 -23.89 8.43
N THR A 265 -5.18 -24.46 7.35
CA THR A 265 -6.00 -25.68 7.36
C THR A 265 -5.19 -26.87 7.84
N VAL A 266 -4.01 -27.11 7.27
CA VAL A 266 -3.13 -28.21 7.66
C VAL A 266 -2.65 -28.04 9.10
N ALA A 267 -2.31 -26.80 9.53
CA ALA A 267 -1.91 -26.54 10.91
C ALA A 267 -3.01 -26.85 11.93
N ARG A 268 -4.28 -26.54 11.62
CA ARG A 268 -5.41 -26.88 12.49
C ARG A 268 -5.66 -28.36 12.55
N ALA A 269 -5.64 -29.05 11.42
CA ALA A 269 -5.81 -30.49 11.34
C ALA A 269 -4.71 -31.20 12.14
N TYR A 270 -3.45 -30.83 11.93
CA TYR A 270 -2.34 -31.43 12.66
C TYR A 270 -2.44 -31.21 14.19
N ARG A 271 -2.87 -30.03 14.65
CA ARG A 271 -3.10 -29.79 16.09
C ARG A 271 -4.20 -30.68 16.65
N HIS A 272 -5.21 -30.99 15.85
CA HIS A 272 -6.29 -31.88 16.23
C HIS A 272 -5.77 -33.31 16.40
N GLU A 273 -5.02 -33.84 15.43
CA GLU A 273 -4.41 -35.15 15.48
C GLU A 273 -3.43 -35.28 16.63
N VAL A 274 -2.52 -34.31 16.78
CA VAL A 274 -1.55 -34.29 17.88
C VAL A 274 -2.25 -34.35 19.24
N LYS A 275 -3.34 -33.59 19.41
CA LYS A 275 -4.09 -33.61 20.68
C LYS A 275 -4.65 -34.98 20.98
N GLY A 276 -5.26 -35.64 19.99
CA GLY A 276 -5.79 -37.01 20.15
C GLY A 276 -4.73 -38.02 20.55
N VAL A 277 -3.59 -38.02 19.83
CA VAL A 277 -2.49 -38.97 20.11
C VAL A 277 -1.84 -38.72 21.47
N LEU A 278 -1.69 -37.45 21.89
CA LEU A 278 -1.14 -37.12 23.21
C LEU A 278 -2.07 -37.59 24.34
N GLU A 279 -3.40 -37.47 24.17
CA GLU A 279 -4.40 -37.96 25.13
C GLU A 279 -4.37 -39.49 25.22
N GLU A 280 -4.34 -40.19 24.09
CA GLU A 280 -4.23 -41.66 24.05
C GLU A 280 -2.93 -42.19 24.67
N SER A 281 -1.83 -41.49 24.43
CA SER A 281 -0.50 -41.86 24.98
C SER A 281 -0.31 -41.39 26.42
N GLN A 282 -1.30 -40.75 27.03
CA GLN A 282 -1.23 -40.21 28.41
C GLN A 282 -0.06 -39.23 28.61
N ILE A 283 0.38 -38.54 27.56
CA ILE A 283 1.43 -37.54 27.63
C ILE A 283 0.82 -36.24 28.14
N PRO A 284 1.27 -35.67 29.27
CA PRO A 284 0.66 -34.49 29.84
C PRO A 284 0.95 -33.27 28.94
N ILE A 285 -0.12 -32.61 28.47
CA ILE A 285 -0.06 -31.32 27.79
C ILE A 285 0.19 -30.27 28.87
N SER A 286 1.01 -29.27 28.57
CA SER A 286 1.29 -28.19 29.52
C SER A 286 -0.01 -27.47 29.90
N SER A 287 -0.33 -27.45 31.17
CA SER A 287 -1.33 -26.61 31.76
C SER A 287 -0.68 -25.29 32.21
N PRO A 288 -1.29 -24.11 32.00
CA PRO A 288 -0.77 -22.91 32.61
C PRO A 288 -0.70 -23.09 34.11
N SER A 289 0.50 -22.94 34.72
CA SER A 289 0.70 -23.08 36.15
C SER A 289 -0.22 -22.11 36.88
N SER A 290 -1.23 -22.61 37.57
CA SER A 290 -1.96 -21.83 38.55
C SER A 290 -1.05 -21.65 39.77
N MET A 291 -0.44 -20.46 39.91
CA MET A 291 0.33 -20.12 41.09
C MET A 291 -0.63 -19.97 42.26
N MET A 292 -0.62 -20.97 43.15
CA MET A 292 -1.40 -20.90 44.39
C MET A 292 -0.58 -20.12 45.39
N ILE A 293 -0.92 -18.80 45.57
CA ILE A 293 -0.35 -18.01 46.67
C ILE A 293 -1.17 -18.30 47.91
N VAL A 294 -0.59 -19.02 48.85
CA VAL A 294 -1.15 -19.24 50.19
C VAL A 294 -0.63 -18.10 51.06
N GLU A 295 -1.52 -17.16 51.46
CA GLU A 295 -1.19 -16.16 52.48
C GLU A 295 -0.92 -16.86 53.84
N PRO A 296 -0.13 -16.23 54.72
CA PRO A 296 0.13 -16.77 56.08
C PRO A 296 -1.12 -17.07 56.90
N ASP A 297 -2.27 -16.45 56.52
CA ASP A 297 -3.59 -16.65 57.16
C ASP A 297 -4.40 -17.83 56.56
N GLY A 298 -3.79 -18.65 55.71
CA GLY A 298 -4.45 -19.82 55.12
C GLY A 298 -5.47 -19.53 54.02
N LYS A 299 -5.54 -18.30 53.55
CA LYS A 299 -6.43 -17.91 52.46
C LYS A 299 -5.77 -18.20 51.09
N VAL A 300 -6.37 -19.08 50.32
CA VAL A 300 -5.88 -19.47 48.98
C VAL A 300 -6.36 -18.45 47.97
N LEU A 301 -5.44 -17.66 47.38
CA LEU A 301 -5.69 -16.83 46.22
C LEU A 301 -5.25 -17.59 44.99
N SER A 302 -6.18 -18.16 44.24
CA SER A 302 -5.91 -18.73 42.93
C SER A 302 -5.83 -17.62 41.89
N MET A 303 -4.65 -17.31 41.38
CA MET A 303 -4.47 -16.55 40.16
C MET A 303 -4.30 -17.54 39.00
N SER A 304 -5.35 -17.78 38.23
CA SER A 304 -5.20 -18.37 36.92
C SER A 304 -4.57 -17.32 36.00
N ALA A 305 -3.45 -17.66 35.37
CA ALA A 305 -2.89 -16.84 34.32
C ALA A 305 -3.96 -16.68 33.21
N PRO A 306 -4.22 -15.46 32.70
CA PRO A 306 -5.15 -15.30 31.61
C PRO A 306 -4.62 -16.06 30.41
N ALA A 307 -5.45 -16.93 29.84
CA ALA A 307 -5.22 -17.48 28.50
C ALA A 307 -4.91 -16.28 27.59
N GLY A 308 -3.74 -16.34 26.93
CA GLY A 308 -3.22 -15.23 26.16
C GLY A 308 -4.15 -14.85 25.03
N ASP A 309 -4.99 -13.87 25.29
CA ASP A 309 -5.73 -13.12 24.29
C ASP A 309 -4.88 -11.88 23.96
N GLY A 310 -4.36 -11.88 22.76
CA GLY A 310 -3.49 -10.80 22.28
C GLY A 310 -4.26 -9.51 22.01
N SER A 311 -4.62 -8.76 23.03
CA SER A 311 -4.93 -7.33 22.90
C SER A 311 -4.75 -6.68 24.27
N GLY A 312 -3.75 -5.77 24.32
CA GLY A 312 -3.42 -5.05 25.54
C GLY A 312 -4.50 -4.07 25.98
N SER A 313 -4.82 -4.15 27.23
CA SER A 313 -5.02 -2.99 28.12
C SER A 313 -5.27 -3.53 29.53
N GLY A 314 -4.25 -3.39 30.38
CA GLY A 314 -4.35 -3.77 31.77
C GLY A 314 -5.36 -2.91 32.53
N GLN A 315 -6.43 -3.52 32.94
CA GLN A 315 -7.26 -3.00 34.03
C GLN A 315 -7.17 -4.00 35.20
N ARG A 316 -6.43 -3.57 36.21
CA ARG A 316 -6.44 -4.22 37.53
C ARG A 316 -7.79 -3.93 38.19
N THR A 317 -8.67 -4.91 38.23
CA THR A 317 -9.83 -4.85 39.15
C THR A 317 -9.44 -5.49 40.46
N VAL A 318 -9.20 -4.66 41.44
CA VAL A 318 -9.13 -5.08 42.85
C VAL A 318 -10.55 -5.00 43.40
N SER A 319 -11.20 -6.11 43.66
CA SER A 319 -12.45 -6.16 44.41
C SER A 319 -12.13 -6.35 45.89
N SER A 320 -12.17 -5.29 46.66
CA SER A 320 -12.20 -5.33 48.12
C SER A 320 -13.64 -5.15 48.54
N GLY A 321 -14.24 -6.21 49.05
CA GLY A 321 -15.44 -6.12 49.84
C GLY A 321 -15.07 -5.90 51.29
N SER A 322 -15.51 -4.81 51.90
CA SER A 322 -15.76 -4.74 53.32
C SER A 322 -16.69 -3.56 53.64
N ALA A 323 -17.59 -3.84 54.51
CA ALA A 323 -18.64 -3.00 55.05
C ALA A 323 -18.12 -1.92 55.98
N GLY A 324 -18.86 -0.82 56.08
CA GLY A 324 -19.16 -0.19 57.35
C GLY A 324 -18.69 1.26 57.55
N SER A 325 -19.68 2.15 57.54
CA SER A 325 -19.94 3.17 58.53
C SER A 325 -19.29 4.55 58.48
N ALA A 326 -20.13 5.49 58.14
CA ALA A 326 -20.46 6.75 58.86
C ALA A 326 -19.55 7.97 58.72
N ALA A 327 -20.23 9.00 58.29
CA ALA A 327 -20.28 10.38 58.77
C ALA A 327 -19.18 11.38 58.36
N GLY A 328 -19.62 12.44 57.71
CA GLY A 328 -19.32 13.77 58.17
C GLY A 328 -18.70 14.73 57.17
N SER A 329 -19.53 15.67 56.72
CA SER A 329 -19.23 17.09 56.45
C SER A 329 -18.42 17.50 55.22
N GLU A 330 -19.12 18.09 54.29
CA GLU A 330 -18.75 19.27 53.49
C GLU A 330 -18.34 20.48 54.41
N PRO A 331 -17.80 21.63 53.94
CA PRO A 331 -17.86 22.18 52.59
C PRO A 331 -16.62 22.99 52.10
N ASP A 332 -16.79 23.50 50.90
CA ASP A 332 -16.43 24.83 50.35
C ASP A 332 -15.07 25.11 49.70
N ALA A 333 -15.26 25.69 48.56
CA ALA A 333 -14.67 26.88 47.92
C ALA A 333 -13.37 26.71 47.10
N ASP A 334 -13.51 26.92 45.86
CA ASP A 334 -13.18 28.12 45.05
C ASP A 334 -11.84 28.11 44.29
N ASP A 335 -11.92 28.74 43.14
CA ASP A 335 -10.91 29.34 42.26
C ASP A 335 -10.20 28.49 41.17
N GLY A 336 -10.69 28.79 39.95
CA GLY A 336 -9.88 28.68 38.74
C GLY A 336 -8.90 29.86 38.58
N PRO A 337 -8.52 30.24 37.39
CA PRO A 337 -7.84 29.53 36.30
C PRO A 337 -6.45 30.13 36.00
N HIS A 338 -5.63 29.56 35.09
CA HIS A 338 -4.67 30.28 34.18
C HIS A 338 -3.83 29.32 33.36
N PHE A 339 -4.01 29.35 32.05
CA PHE A 339 -3.22 30.03 31.00
C PHE A 339 -1.80 29.48 30.69
N LEU A 340 -1.62 29.27 29.40
CA LEU A 340 -0.45 29.43 28.49
C LEU A 340 0.44 28.21 28.22
N SER A 341 0.32 27.72 27.03
CA SER A 341 1.24 27.85 25.82
C SER A 341 2.68 27.32 25.99
N HIS A 342 3.00 26.29 25.25
CA HIS A 342 3.98 26.38 24.16
C HIS A 342 3.74 25.19 23.19
#